data_82f0bc4119050e6b3349cb81a383cd0e
#
_entry.id   82f0bc4119050e6b3349cb81a383cd0e
#
_cell.length_a   1.000
_cell.length_b   1.000
_cell.length_c   1.000
_cell.angle_alpha   90.00
_cell.angle_beta   90.00
_cell.angle_gamma   90.00
#
_symmetry.space_group_name_H-M   'P 1'
#
loop_
_entity.id
_entity.type
_entity.pdbx_description
1 polymer ?
#
loop_
_entity_poly.entity_id
_entity_poly.type
_entity_poly.pdbx_seq_one_letter_code
_entity_poly.pdbx_strand_id
1 'polypeptide(L)'
;MPRDQGLHVAIVGAGFSGLLTAIQLLRQDPAVRVSLIERRAAFGPGVAYDTGNPGHLLNVRLDNMSAFPDEPGHLADWLAEQPAWRAQDGFITRGMYGDYLRHLLDEARDGAPERLSLIRGEARSLDAVEGGWRIEIGDRSVTADALVLALGNLEPASPPGLDAAVLASPAYVDNPWRIEPETIGAARNILVIGSGLTMVDAVLTLQRPGRRFTALSRHGLLPRGHATVPPEPFLGEFSGSPSAVLRQVREAALTHDWRAVFDRLRQGARGLWRRWTPDQKRRFLRHLRPLWDVHRHRMSPGTAREIGSLLASGELRVLAGKLTGAVLDGETVEVAWRPRHRRRPIRDRFDLLINCTGPLGTIQHSAEPVIRDLLTKGYARPDPLGLGLEVDEAGRLTDAAGRPAPGLYAIGPLTRGAFWEMTAVPDLRGQARELAATLTAGLARV
;
A
#
# COMPACT_ATOMS: atom_id res chain seq x y z
N MET A 1 -10.80 -16.80 36.70
CA MET A 1 -12.01 -17.45 36.14
C MET A 1 -11.67 -17.88 34.71
N PRO A 2 -11.87 -19.14 34.31
CA PRO A 2 -11.71 -19.52 32.90
C PRO A 2 -12.70 -18.67 32.09
N ARG A 3 -12.21 -18.05 30.99
CA ARG A 3 -13.06 -17.29 30.09
C ARG A 3 -13.94 -18.29 29.33
N ASP A 4 -15.21 -18.34 29.66
CA ASP A 4 -16.22 -19.18 29.01
C ASP A 4 -16.54 -18.72 27.57
N GLN A 5 -15.97 -17.58 27.15
CA GLN A 5 -16.11 -17.02 25.82
C GLN A 5 -14.74 -16.97 25.15
N GLY A 6 -14.63 -17.59 23.95
CA GLY A 6 -13.42 -17.63 23.15
C GLY A 6 -12.82 -16.25 22.88
N LEU A 7 -11.60 -16.21 22.34
CA LEU A 7 -10.86 -14.98 22.01
C LEU A 7 -11.71 -14.00 21.19
N HIS A 8 -11.76 -12.76 21.62
CA HIS A 8 -12.33 -11.66 20.84
C HIS A 8 -11.21 -10.78 20.27
N VAL A 9 -11.11 -10.69 18.95
CA VAL A 9 -10.14 -9.85 18.24
C VAL A 9 -10.87 -8.72 17.53
N ALA A 10 -10.50 -7.47 17.83
CA ALA A 10 -10.93 -6.31 17.03
C ALA A 10 -9.87 -6.03 15.95
N ILE A 11 -10.31 -5.74 14.73
CA ILE A 11 -9.45 -5.40 13.60
C ILE A 11 -9.90 -4.04 13.06
N VAL A 12 -9.00 -3.04 13.09
CA VAL A 12 -9.25 -1.70 12.57
C VAL A 12 -8.72 -1.58 11.15
N GLY A 13 -9.63 -1.43 10.20
CA GLY A 13 -9.41 -1.44 8.75
C GLY A 13 -9.83 -2.77 8.13
N ALA A 14 -10.84 -2.73 7.26
CA ALA A 14 -11.38 -3.89 6.56
C ALA A 14 -10.96 -3.95 5.09
N GLY A 15 -9.78 -3.41 4.74
CA GLY A 15 -9.15 -3.67 3.46
C GLY A 15 -8.55 -5.08 3.41
N PHE A 16 -7.78 -5.37 2.35
CA PHE A 16 -7.18 -6.69 2.12
C PHE A 16 -6.56 -7.33 3.38
N SER A 17 -5.67 -6.60 4.08
CA SER A 17 -4.96 -7.15 5.24
C SER A 17 -5.89 -7.47 6.41
N GLY A 18 -6.84 -6.58 6.71
CA GLY A 18 -7.80 -6.78 7.81
C GLY A 18 -8.77 -7.90 7.51
N LEU A 19 -9.32 -7.94 6.28
CA LEU A 19 -10.20 -9.02 5.83
C LEU A 19 -9.50 -10.38 5.94
N LEU A 20 -8.29 -10.50 5.38
CA LEU A 20 -7.58 -11.79 5.43
C LEU A 20 -7.20 -12.20 6.84
N THR A 21 -6.85 -11.26 7.72
CA THR A 21 -6.60 -11.57 9.13
C THR A 21 -7.87 -12.10 9.78
N ALA A 22 -9.03 -11.49 9.53
CA ALA A 22 -10.32 -11.98 10.03
C ALA A 22 -10.63 -13.40 9.55
N ILE A 23 -10.50 -13.64 8.24
CA ILE A 23 -10.75 -14.96 7.64
C ILE A 23 -9.79 -16.02 8.23
N GLN A 24 -8.50 -15.70 8.35
CA GLN A 24 -7.51 -16.64 8.90
C GLN A 24 -7.77 -16.97 10.38
N LEU A 25 -8.21 -15.99 11.18
CA LEU A 25 -8.62 -16.23 12.58
C LEU A 25 -9.81 -17.19 12.65
N LEU A 26 -10.87 -16.93 11.86
CA LEU A 26 -12.07 -17.75 11.82
C LEU A 26 -11.84 -19.18 11.32
N ARG A 27 -10.86 -19.36 10.39
CA ARG A 27 -10.46 -20.67 9.89
C ARG A 27 -9.62 -21.48 10.90
N GLN A 28 -8.77 -20.80 11.67
CA GLN A 28 -7.81 -21.46 12.56
C GLN A 28 -8.40 -21.85 13.92
N ASP A 29 -9.40 -21.09 14.40
CA ASP A 29 -10.00 -21.35 15.71
C ASP A 29 -11.53 -21.15 15.66
N PRO A 30 -12.32 -22.21 15.90
CA PRO A 30 -13.79 -22.13 15.88
C PRO A 30 -14.39 -21.32 17.05
N ALA A 31 -13.61 -21.02 18.10
CA ALA A 31 -14.07 -20.23 19.23
C ALA A 31 -13.77 -18.74 19.10
N VAL A 32 -12.94 -18.33 18.14
CA VAL A 32 -12.59 -16.91 17.92
C VAL A 32 -13.79 -16.10 17.43
N ARG A 33 -13.96 -14.93 18.03
CA ARG A 33 -14.87 -13.88 17.57
C ARG A 33 -14.07 -12.71 17.01
N VAL A 34 -14.54 -12.12 15.91
CA VAL A 34 -13.86 -11.01 15.21
C VAL A 34 -14.81 -9.84 15.05
N SER A 35 -14.40 -8.65 15.50
CA SER A 35 -15.03 -7.37 15.15
C SER A 35 -14.19 -6.67 14.10
N LEU A 36 -14.66 -6.63 12.86
CA LEU A 36 -14.00 -5.97 11.73
C LEU A 36 -14.56 -4.56 11.57
N ILE A 37 -13.72 -3.54 11.79
CA ILE A 37 -14.11 -2.13 11.86
C ILE A 37 -13.63 -1.40 10.62
N GLU A 38 -14.53 -0.68 9.91
CA GLU A 38 -14.19 0.08 8.70
C GLU A 38 -14.95 1.40 8.66
N ARG A 39 -14.23 2.48 8.37
CA ARG A 39 -14.83 3.84 8.25
C ARG A 39 -15.57 4.04 6.93
N ARG A 40 -15.17 3.32 5.86
CA ARG A 40 -15.80 3.40 4.53
C ARG A 40 -17.01 2.50 4.44
N ALA A 41 -17.82 2.71 3.39
CA ALA A 41 -19.03 1.89 3.17
C ALA A 41 -18.69 0.45 2.76
N ALA A 42 -17.61 0.26 1.99
CA ALA A 42 -17.20 -1.04 1.46
C ALA A 42 -16.21 -1.73 2.39
N PHE A 43 -16.54 -2.95 2.79
CA PHE A 43 -15.64 -3.90 3.46
C PHE A 43 -15.01 -4.82 2.42
N GLY A 44 -13.75 -5.19 2.60
CA GLY A 44 -12.99 -6.11 1.76
C GLY A 44 -12.00 -5.44 0.80
N PRO A 45 -12.43 -4.68 -0.24
CA PRO A 45 -11.53 -4.17 -1.28
C PRO A 45 -10.46 -3.20 -0.76
N GLY A 46 -10.76 -2.43 0.26
CA GLY A 46 -9.88 -1.33 0.67
C GLY A 46 -9.73 -0.30 -0.46
N VAL A 47 -8.84 0.70 -0.28
CA VAL A 47 -8.59 1.75 -1.28
C VAL A 47 -7.99 1.17 -2.58
N ALA A 48 -7.19 0.10 -2.47
CA ALA A 48 -6.41 -0.41 -3.59
C ALA A 48 -7.25 -1.12 -4.66
N TYR A 49 -8.39 -1.70 -4.28
CA TYR A 49 -9.21 -2.54 -5.14
C TYR A 49 -10.66 -2.05 -5.30
N ASP A 50 -11.03 -0.95 -4.64
CA ASP A 50 -12.34 -0.31 -4.74
C ASP A 50 -12.33 0.72 -5.87
N THR A 51 -12.24 0.27 -7.11
CA THR A 51 -12.22 1.10 -8.31
C THR A 51 -13.09 0.51 -9.40
N GLY A 52 -13.93 1.34 -10.02
CA GLY A 52 -14.72 0.97 -11.19
C GLY A 52 -14.00 1.19 -12.53
N ASN A 53 -12.76 1.68 -12.53
CA ASN A 53 -12.03 1.95 -13.76
C ASN A 53 -11.44 0.64 -14.34
N PRO A 54 -11.90 0.17 -15.52
CA PRO A 54 -11.41 -1.07 -16.14
C PRO A 54 -9.95 -0.98 -16.62
N GLY A 55 -9.38 0.22 -16.74
CA GLY A 55 -7.97 0.43 -17.08
C GLY A 55 -7.03 0.20 -15.90
N HIS A 56 -7.54 0.15 -14.67
CA HIS A 56 -6.71 -0.12 -13.49
C HIS A 56 -6.41 -1.62 -13.35
N LEU A 57 -5.36 -2.07 -14.01
CA LEU A 57 -4.89 -3.45 -13.89
C LEU A 57 -4.06 -3.65 -12.63
N LEU A 58 -4.06 -4.88 -12.13
CA LEU A 58 -3.12 -5.31 -11.10
C LEU A 58 -1.68 -5.24 -11.64
N ASN A 59 -0.74 -5.04 -10.75
CA ASN A 59 0.69 -5.01 -11.04
C ASN A 59 1.41 -6.31 -10.66
N VAL A 60 0.63 -7.33 -10.33
CA VAL A 60 1.06 -8.71 -10.03
C VAL A 60 0.25 -9.65 -10.89
N ARG A 61 0.90 -10.69 -11.41
CA ARG A 61 0.22 -11.70 -12.23
C ARG A 61 -0.79 -12.50 -11.41
N LEU A 62 -1.83 -12.95 -12.08
CA LEU A 62 -2.93 -13.73 -11.51
C LEU A 62 -2.45 -14.89 -10.62
N ASP A 63 -1.47 -15.66 -11.09
CA ASP A 63 -0.93 -16.85 -10.40
C ASP A 63 -0.39 -16.56 -8.99
N ASN A 64 -0.12 -15.29 -8.68
CA ASN A 64 0.39 -14.85 -7.38
C ASN A 64 -0.63 -14.04 -6.57
N MET A 65 -1.89 -14.01 -6.99
CA MET A 65 -2.92 -13.13 -6.40
C MET A 65 -3.98 -13.87 -5.59
N SER A 66 -3.88 -15.21 -5.43
CA SER A 66 -4.74 -15.91 -4.48
C SER A 66 -4.66 -15.30 -3.08
N ALA A 67 -5.80 -15.17 -2.41
CA ALA A 67 -5.88 -14.70 -1.02
C ALA A 67 -5.23 -15.67 -0.02
N PHE A 68 -5.15 -16.95 -0.37
CA PHE A 68 -4.66 -18.01 0.50
C PHE A 68 -3.30 -18.53 0.03
N PRO A 69 -2.28 -18.56 0.92
CA PRO A 69 -0.95 -19.04 0.54
C PRO A 69 -0.89 -20.55 0.28
N ASP A 70 -1.78 -21.32 0.87
CA ASP A 70 -1.95 -22.78 0.75
C ASP A 70 -2.90 -23.20 -0.38
N GLU A 71 -3.66 -22.25 -0.95
CA GLU A 71 -4.59 -22.47 -2.06
C GLU A 71 -4.22 -21.56 -3.24
N PRO A 72 -3.09 -21.74 -3.93
CA PRO A 72 -2.62 -20.81 -4.95
C PRO A 72 -3.56 -20.68 -6.16
N GLY A 73 -4.38 -21.68 -6.43
CA GLY A 73 -5.37 -21.69 -7.51
C GLY A 73 -6.68 -20.97 -7.18
N HIS A 74 -6.98 -20.70 -5.91
CA HIS A 74 -8.29 -20.25 -5.44
C HIS A 74 -8.87 -19.04 -6.22
N LEU A 75 -8.05 -18.03 -6.53
CA LEU A 75 -8.52 -16.91 -7.35
C LEU A 75 -8.82 -17.33 -8.79
N ALA A 76 -8.03 -18.22 -9.38
CA ALA A 76 -8.25 -18.69 -10.76
C ALA A 76 -9.55 -19.51 -10.85
N ASP A 77 -9.81 -20.36 -9.86
CA ASP A 77 -11.02 -21.16 -9.77
C ASP A 77 -12.25 -20.25 -9.63
N TRP A 78 -12.23 -19.28 -8.73
CA TRP A 78 -13.30 -18.29 -8.60
C TRP A 78 -13.53 -17.49 -9.88
N LEU A 79 -12.47 -17.08 -10.59
CA LEU A 79 -12.58 -16.37 -11.85
C LEU A 79 -13.18 -17.21 -12.96
N ALA A 80 -12.94 -18.52 -12.98
CA ALA A 80 -13.51 -19.42 -13.98
C ALA A 80 -15.06 -19.44 -13.93
N GLU A 81 -15.63 -19.15 -12.78
CA GLU A 81 -17.08 -19.04 -12.58
C GLU A 81 -17.65 -17.67 -13.00
N GLN A 82 -16.81 -16.66 -13.28
CA GLN A 82 -17.27 -15.33 -13.64
C GLN A 82 -17.49 -15.20 -15.15
N PRO A 83 -18.73 -14.96 -15.63
CA PRO A 83 -19.06 -14.97 -17.07
C PRO A 83 -18.38 -13.85 -17.87
N ALA A 84 -18.06 -12.75 -17.24
CA ALA A 84 -17.42 -11.58 -17.86
C ALA A 84 -15.89 -11.59 -17.80
N TRP A 85 -15.28 -12.63 -17.20
CA TRP A 85 -13.84 -12.63 -17.00
C TRP A 85 -13.05 -12.82 -18.29
N ARG A 86 -12.04 -11.99 -18.48
CA ARG A 86 -11.03 -12.13 -19.53
C ARG A 86 -9.69 -11.65 -18.95
N ALA A 87 -8.69 -12.52 -18.95
CA ALA A 87 -7.32 -12.13 -18.59
C ALA A 87 -6.72 -11.24 -19.68
N GLN A 88 -6.06 -10.17 -19.30
CA GLN A 88 -5.22 -9.37 -20.18
C GLN A 88 -3.76 -9.67 -19.87
N ASP A 89 -3.09 -10.43 -20.73
CA ASP A 89 -1.67 -10.81 -20.56
C ASP A 89 -1.35 -11.45 -19.18
N GLY A 90 -2.31 -12.18 -18.56
CA GLY A 90 -2.19 -12.77 -17.22
C GLY A 90 -2.40 -11.78 -16.06
N PHE A 91 -3.02 -10.63 -16.31
CA PHE A 91 -3.42 -9.65 -15.31
C PHE A 91 -4.94 -9.45 -15.32
N ILE A 92 -5.51 -9.13 -14.16
CA ILE A 92 -6.93 -8.77 -14.00
C ILE A 92 -7.05 -7.33 -13.50
N THR A 93 -8.26 -6.76 -13.60
CA THR A 93 -8.53 -5.42 -13.09
C THR A 93 -8.53 -5.41 -11.56
N ARG A 94 -8.24 -4.26 -10.97
CA ARG A 94 -8.33 -4.07 -9.51
C ARG A 94 -9.77 -4.20 -9.01
N GLY A 95 -10.75 -3.74 -9.80
CA GLY A 95 -12.17 -3.87 -9.45
C GLY A 95 -12.59 -5.34 -9.35
N MET A 96 -12.21 -6.18 -10.32
CA MET A 96 -12.50 -7.61 -10.29
C MET A 96 -11.85 -8.31 -9.08
N TYR A 97 -10.64 -7.90 -8.72
CA TYR A 97 -10.01 -8.38 -7.48
C TYR A 97 -10.77 -7.91 -6.23
N GLY A 98 -11.33 -6.70 -6.28
CA GLY A 98 -12.23 -6.18 -5.24
C GLY A 98 -13.51 -7.03 -5.10
N ASP A 99 -14.09 -7.49 -6.22
CA ASP A 99 -15.27 -8.39 -6.21
C ASP A 99 -14.90 -9.75 -5.59
N TYR A 100 -13.74 -10.30 -5.91
CA TYR A 100 -13.21 -11.49 -5.24
C TYR A 100 -13.11 -11.31 -3.72
N LEU A 101 -12.61 -10.17 -3.25
CA LEU A 101 -12.50 -9.90 -1.81
C LEU A 101 -13.88 -9.73 -1.14
N ARG A 102 -14.87 -9.17 -1.85
CA ARG A 102 -16.26 -9.11 -1.35
C ARG A 102 -16.85 -10.50 -1.22
N HIS A 103 -16.66 -11.34 -2.23
CA HIS A 103 -17.07 -12.74 -2.19
C HIS A 103 -16.49 -13.48 -0.98
N LEU A 104 -15.18 -13.36 -0.73
CA LEU A 104 -14.54 -13.98 0.44
C LEU A 104 -15.10 -13.46 1.78
N LEU A 105 -15.47 -12.18 1.84
CA LEU A 105 -16.12 -11.62 3.03
C LEU A 105 -17.51 -12.23 3.25
N ASP A 106 -18.31 -12.36 2.17
CA ASP A 106 -19.66 -12.94 2.23
C ASP A 106 -19.57 -14.41 2.67
N GLU A 107 -18.66 -15.21 2.10
CA GLU A 107 -18.41 -16.59 2.54
C GLU A 107 -18.02 -16.67 4.04
N ALA A 108 -17.11 -15.78 4.47
CA ALA A 108 -16.69 -15.76 5.88
C ALA A 108 -17.83 -15.40 6.83
N ARG A 109 -18.71 -14.46 6.42
CA ARG A 109 -19.87 -14.05 7.21
C ARG A 109 -20.91 -15.17 7.28
N ASP A 110 -21.21 -15.82 6.16
CA ASP A 110 -22.21 -16.88 6.08
C ASP A 110 -21.73 -18.14 6.85
N GLY A 111 -20.40 -18.42 6.82
CA GLY A 111 -19.78 -19.52 7.57
C GLY A 111 -19.60 -19.25 9.07
N ALA A 112 -19.69 -17.99 9.50
CA ALA A 112 -19.46 -17.61 10.89
C ALA A 112 -20.37 -16.42 11.34
N PRO A 113 -21.70 -16.49 11.19
CA PRO A 113 -22.59 -15.33 11.35
C PRO A 113 -22.57 -14.75 12.76
N GLU A 114 -22.36 -15.57 13.79
CA GLU A 114 -22.28 -15.12 15.19
C GLU A 114 -20.86 -14.74 15.63
N ARG A 115 -19.85 -15.05 14.82
CA ARG A 115 -18.45 -14.85 15.17
C ARG A 115 -17.79 -13.70 14.41
N LEU A 116 -18.35 -13.25 13.28
CA LEU A 116 -17.87 -12.12 12.50
C LEU A 116 -18.84 -10.96 12.56
N SER A 117 -18.45 -9.89 13.26
CA SER A 117 -19.21 -8.64 13.34
C SER A 117 -18.57 -7.58 12.44
N LEU A 118 -19.36 -7.01 11.53
CA LEU A 118 -18.95 -5.88 10.68
C LEU A 118 -19.41 -4.58 11.31
N ILE A 119 -18.48 -3.69 11.65
CA ILE A 119 -18.76 -2.44 12.37
C ILE A 119 -18.33 -1.27 11.49
N ARG A 120 -19.31 -0.55 10.95
CA ARG A 120 -19.05 0.67 10.21
C ARG A 120 -18.81 1.83 11.16
N GLY A 121 -17.63 2.48 11.04
CA GLY A 121 -17.25 3.66 11.81
C GLY A 121 -15.75 3.88 11.83
N GLU A 122 -15.36 5.08 12.18
CA GLU A 122 -13.96 5.46 12.32
C GLU A 122 -13.48 5.23 13.74
N ALA A 123 -12.47 4.35 13.91
CA ALA A 123 -11.78 4.19 15.18
C ALA A 123 -10.93 5.43 15.46
N ARG A 124 -11.17 6.12 16.57
CA ARG A 124 -10.52 7.40 16.88
C ARG A 124 -9.57 7.34 18.05
N SER A 125 -9.92 6.54 19.05
CA SER A 125 -9.18 6.43 20.29
C SER A 125 -9.14 4.99 20.77
N LEU A 126 -8.09 4.65 21.47
CA LEU A 126 -7.83 3.34 22.03
C LEU A 126 -7.44 3.49 23.49
N ASP A 127 -8.02 2.66 24.36
CA ASP A 127 -7.67 2.61 25.77
C ASP A 127 -7.37 1.18 26.21
N ALA A 128 -6.28 1.00 26.94
CA ALA A 128 -6.02 -0.25 27.61
C ALA A 128 -7.03 -0.41 28.77
N VAL A 129 -7.69 -1.55 28.81
CA VAL A 129 -8.65 -1.93 29.86
C VAL A 129 -8.22 -3.26 30.48
N GLU A 130 -8.87 -3.64 31.59
CA GLU A 130 -8.59 -4.93 32.21
C GLU A 130 -8.83 -6.06 31.19
N GLY A 131 -7.79 -6.80 30.87
CA GLY A 131 -7.83 -7.94 29.97
C GLY A 131 -7.90 -7.63 28.48
N GLY A 132 -7.69 -6.37 28.04
CA GLY A 132 -7.72 -6.08 26.60
C GLY A 132 -7.71 -4.60 26.23
N TRP A 133 -8.43 -4.28 25.16
CA TRP A 133 -8.47 -2.96 24.55
C TRP A 133 -9.91 -2.49 24.33
N ARG A 134 -10.20 -1.23 24.64
CA ARG A 134 -11.42 -0.53 24.25
C ARG A 134 -11.11 0.38 23.07
N ILE A 135 -11.95 0.29 22.03
CA ILE A 135 -11.84 1.05 20.78
C ILE A 135 -13.06 1.98 20.69
N GLU A 136 -12.84 3.29 20.64
CA GLU A 136 -13.92 4.27 20.43
C GLU A 136 -14.19 4.45 18.92
N ILE A 137 -15.47 4.29 18.51
CA ILE A 137 -15.94 4.31 17.13
C ILE A 137 -17.16 5.22 17.03
N GLY A 138 -16.92 6.51 16.80
CA GLY A 138 -18.00 7.52 16.85
C GLY A 138 -18.58 7.64 18.25
N ASP A 139 -19.87 7.30 18.38
CA ASP A 139 -20.66 7.31 19.62
C ASP A 139 -20.73 5.93 20.32
N ARG A 140 -20.03 4.94 19.80
CA ARG A 140 -19.96 3.55 20.29
C ARG A 140 -18.56 3.15 20.67
N SER A 141 -18.44 2.10 21.48
CA SER A 141 -17.16 1.46 21.74
C SER A 141 -17.25 -0.06 21.58
N VAL A 142 -16.11 -0.67 21.30
CA VAL A 142 -15.90 -2.12 21.26
C VAL A 142 -14.79 -2.47 22.22
N THR A 143 -14.98 -3.51 23.03
CA THR A 143 -13.92 -4.08 23.87
C THR A 143 -13.53 -5.44 23.33
N ALA A 144 -12.22 -5.69 23.20
CA ALA A 144 -11.68 -6.94 22.69
C ALA A 144 -10.40 -7.33 23.44
N ASP A 145 -10.10 -8.62 23.46
CA ASP A 145 -8.90 -9.18 24.13
C ASP A 145 -7.61 -8.79 23.37
N ALA A 146 -7.71 -8.67 22.06
CA ALA A 146 -6.62 -8.23 21.19
C ALA A 146 -7.12 -7.26 20.10
N LEU A 147 -6.24 -6.37 19.68
CA LEU A 147 -6.47 -5.38 18.64
C LEU A 147 -5.42 -5.48 17.55
N VAL A 148 -5.87 -5.50 16.30
CA VAL A 148 -5.02 -5.48 15.10
C VAL A 148 -5.25 -4.20 14.31
N LEU A 149 -4.21 -3.43 14.07
CA LEU A 149 -4.23 -2.28 13.17
C LEU A 149 -3.92 -2.71 11.74
N ALA A 150 -4.93 -2.66 10.86
CA ALA A 150 -4.85 -3.04 9.44
C ALA A 150 -5.19 -1.85 8.52
N LEU A 151 -4.68 -0.66 8.83
CA LEU A 151 -5.06 0.61 8.20
C LEU A 151 -4.62 0.75 6.73
N GLY A 152 -3.81 -0.18 6.23
CA GLY A 152 -3.27 -0.11 4.88
C GLY A 152 -2.27 1.03 4.68
N ASN A 153 -2.20 1.57 3.46
CA ASN A 153 -1.41 2.76 3.16
C ASN A 153 -2.08 4.01 3.72
N LEU A 154 -1.34 4.79 4.48
CA LEU A 154 -1.80 6.08 4.99
C LEU A 154 -1.85 7.11 3.86
N GLU A 155 -2.75 8.08 3.97
CA GLU A 155 -2.93 9.12 2.96
C GLU A 155 -1.63 9.88 2.69
N PRO A 156 -1.37 10.28 1.43
CA PRO A 156 -0.17 11.02 1.08
C PRO A 156 -0.15 12.38 1.79
N ALA A 157 1.04 12.81 2.23
CA ALA A 157 1.21 14.18 2.66
C ALA A 157 1.27 15.12 1.44
N SER A 158 0.77 16.34 1.60
CA SER A 158 0.93 17.36 0.57
C SER A 158 2.41 17.63 0.31
N PRO A 159 2.83 17.76 -0.96
CA PRO A 159 4.21 18.08 -1.30
C PRO A 159 4.65 19.40 -0.67
N PRO A 160 5.88 19.49 -0.16
CA PRO A 160 6.38 20.73 0.43
C PRO A 160 6.51 21.83 -0.63
N GLY A 161 6.20 23.06 -0.24
CA GLY A 161 6.33 24.25 -1.10
C GLY A 161 5.04 24.64 -1.85
N LEU A 162 3.93 23.96 -1.61
CA LEU A 162 2.62 24.40 -2.05
C LEU A 162 2.11 25.52 -1.13
N ASP A 163 1.67 26.63 -1.69
CA ASP A 163 1.02 27.71 -0.95
C ASP A 163 -0.34 27.26 -0.41
N ALA A 164 -0.81 27.84 0.70
CA ALA A 164 -2.10 27.54 1.31
C ALA A 164 -3.27 27.79 0.33
N ALA A 165 -3.16 28.82 -0.51
CA ALA A 165 -4.14 29.10 -1.55
C ALA A 165 -4.24 27.97 -2.59
N VAL A 166 -3.10 27.37 -2.99
CA VAL A 166 -3.08 26.20 -3.88
C VAL A 166 -3.72 25.00 -3.22
N LEU A 167 -3.38 24.73 -1.96
CA LEU A 167 -3.93 23.58 -1.22
C LEU A 167 -5.46 23.64 -1.04
N ALA A 168 -6.02 24.85 -0.97
CA ALA A 168 -7.45 25.08 -0.85
C ALA A 168 -8.18 25.23 -2.20
N SER A 169 -7.44 25.25 -3.31
CA SER A 169 -7.96 25.49 -4.65
C SER A 169 -8.48 24.20 -5.31
N PRO A 170 -9.51 24.26 -6.16
CA PRO A 170 -9.91 23.15 -7.03
C PRO A 170 -8.85 22.76 -8.06
N ALA A 171 -7.82 23.60 -8.28
CA ALA A 171 -6.67 23.30 -9.13
C ALA A 171 -5.64 22.36 -8.45
N TYR A 172 -5.92 21.85 -7.27
CA TYR A 172 -5.09 20.87 -6.57
C TYR A 172 -5.90 19.66 -6.10
N VAL A 173 -5.43 18.48 -6.47
CA VAL A 173 -5.95 17.20 -6.00
C VAL A 173 -4.93 16.56 -5.04
N ASP A 174 -5.28 16.48 -3.77
CA ASP A 174 -4.45 15.94 -2.70
C ASP A 174 -4.32 14.42 -2.74
N ASN A 175 -5.40 13.74 -3.16
CA ASN A 175 -5.49 12.29 -3.21
C ASN A 175 -6.06 11.82 -4.56
N PRO A 176 -5.24 11.22 -5.45
CA PRO A 176 -5.68 10.81 -6.79
C PRO A 176 -6.77 9.74 -6.79
N TRP A 177 -6.95 9.01 -5.70
CA TRP A 177 -8.01 8.00 -5.58
C TRP A 177 -9.41 8.59 -5.38
N ARG A 178 -9.50 9.93 -5.18
CA ARG A 178 -10.74 10.69 -5.07
C ARG A 178 -11.07 11.47 -6.35
N ILE A 179 -10.30 11.26 -7.43
CA ILE A 179 -10.54 11.95 -8.69
C ILE A 179 -11.79 11.38 -9.35
N GLU A 180 -12.76 12.25 -9.55
CA GLU A 180 -13.88 12.05 -10.45
C GLU A 180 -13.53 12.71 -11.78
N PRO A 181 -13.37 11.95 -12.89
CA PRO A 181 -12.91 12.49 -14.19
C PRO A 181 -13.77 13.66 -14.70
N GLU A 182 -15.04 13.68 -14.35
CA GLU A 182 -16.01 14.70 -14.72
C GLU A 182 -15.73 16.04 -14.02
N THR A 183 -15.21 16.02 -12.80
CA THR A 183 -14.92 17.22 -12.00
C THR A 183 -13.65 17.94 -12.43
N ILE A 184 -12.76 17.27 -13.18
CA ILE A 184 -11.51 17.87 -13.69
C ILE A 184 -11.77 18.89 -14.81
N GLY A 185 -12.98 18.89 -15.37
CA GLY A 185 -13.42 19.94 -16.32
C GLY A 185 -12.51 20.10 -17.54
N ALA A 186 -12.22 21.37 -17.90
CA ALA A 186 -11.48 21.77 -19.09
C ALA A 186 -9.95 21.73 -18.94
N ALA A 187 -9.40 21.28 -17.79
CA ALA A 187 -7.96 21.25 -17.58
C ALA A 187 -7.24 20.46 -18.69
N ARG A 188 -6.26 21.11 -19.32
CA ARG A 188 -5.48 20.53 -20.44
C ARG A 188 -4.02 20.26 -20.08
N ASN A 189 -3.40 21.15 -19.30
CA ASN A 189 -2.01 21.01 -18.87
C ASN A 189 -1.98 20.58 -17.40
N ILE A 190 -1.69 19.32 -17.16
CA ILE A 190 -1.78 18.70 -15.82
C ILE A 190 -0.38 18.35 -15.32
N LEU A 191 -0.03 18.86 -14.13
CA LEU A 191 1.17 18.42 -13.42
C LEU A 191 0.82 17.29 -12.47
N VAL A 192 1.51 16.16 -12.62
CA VAL A 192 1.44 15.04 -11.69
C VAL A 192 2.72 15.02 -10.86
N ILE A 193 2.60 15.18 -9.55
CA ILE A 193 3.74 15.19 -8.63
C ILE A 193 4.00 13.75 -8.18
N GLY A 194 5.02 13.12 -8.76
CA GLY A 194 5.33 11.70 -8.66
C GLY A 194 5.35 11.03 -10.03
N SER A 195 6.04 9.89 -10.15
CA SER A 195 6.16 9.15 -11.41
C SER A 195 6.06 7.62 -11.22
N GLY A 196 5.43 7.18 -10.11
CA GLY A 196 5.14 5.78 -9.80
C GLY A 196 3.85 5.27 -10.45
N LEU A 197 3.38 4.08 -10.03
CA LEU A 197 2.13 3.49 -10.54
C LEU A 197 0.90 4.37 -10.27
N THR A 198 0.88 5.13 -9.18
CA THR A 198 -0.21 6.08 -8.90
C THR A 198 -0.32 7.15 -9.99
N MET A 199 0.82 7.64 -10.52
CA MET A 199 0.83 8.54 -11.68
C MET A 199 0.28 7.84 -12.93
N VAL A 200 0.69 6.58 -13.14
CA VAL A 200 0.21 5.78 -14.28
C VAL A 200 -1.33 5.67 -14.23
N ASP A 201 -1.88 5.28 -13.09
CA ASP A 201 -3.34 5.16 -12.90
C ASP A 201 -4.05 6.51 -13.10
N ALA A 202 -3.51 7.60 -12.55
CA ALA A 202 -4.09 8.94 -12.70
C ALA A 202 -4.07 9.42 -14.18
N VAL A 203 -2.98 9.20 -14.90
CA VAL A 203 -2.85 9.54 -16.32
C VAL A 203 -3.85 8.75 -17.15
N LEU A 204 -3.94 7.43 -16.97
CA LEU A 204 -4.88 6.58 -17.71
C LEU A 204 -6.35 6.92 -17.41
N THR A 205 -6.65 7.29 -16.16
CA THR A 205 -8.00 7.73 -15.77
C THR A 205 -8.40 9.04 -16.43
N LEU A 206 -7.44 9.95 -16.56
CA LEU A 206 -7.71 11.33 -17.02
C LEU A 206 -7.41 11.56 -18.49
N GLN A 207 -6.81 10.60 -19.18
CA GLN A 207 -6.46 10.77 -20.61
C GLN A 207 -7.67 11.09 -21.45
N ARG A 208 -7.57 12.17 -22.22
CA ARG A 208 -8.56 12.61 -23.24
C ARG A 208 -7.83 13.39 -24.33
N PRO A 209 -8.36 13.46 -25.55
CA PRO A 209 -7.77 14.26 -26.63
C PRO A 209 -7.48 15.71 -26.20
N GLY A 210 -6.26 16.18 -26.46
CA GLY A 210 -5.81 17.54 -26.14
C GLY A 210 -5.32 17.75 -24.70
N ARG A 211 -5.36 16.74 -23.81
CA ARG A 211 -4.70 16.79 -22.50
C ARG A 211 -3.22 16.45 -22.60
N ARG A 212 -2.44 17.16 -21.82
CA ARG A 212 -1.00 16.95 -21.67
C ARG A 212 -0.66 16.77 -20.21
N PHE A 213 0.17 15.78 -19.93
CA PHE A 213 0.61 15.45 -18.58
C PHE A 213 2.11 15.70 -18.44
N THR A 214 2.50 16.32 -17.35
CA THR A 214 3.89 16.43 -16.94
C THR A 214 4.05 15.73 -15.60
N ALA A 215 4.75 14.60 -15.55
CA ALA A 215 5.08 13.90 -14.31
C ALA A 215 6.42 14.42 -13.79
N LEU A 216 6.41 15.01 -12.60
CA LEU A 216 7.63 15.53 -11.95
C LEU A 216 8.01 14.65 -10.75
N SER A 217 9.19 14.07 -10.79
CA SER A 217 9.73 13.33 -9.65
C SER A 217 11.22 13.61 -9.45
N ARG A 218 11.74 13.30 -8.27
CA ARG A 218 13.15 13.57 -7.92
C ARG A 218 14.16 12.95 -8.88
N HIS A 219 13.82 11.82 -9.49
CA HIS A 219 14.73 11.05 -10.35
C HIS A 219 14.25 10.92 -11.79
N GLY A 220 13.00 11.25 -12.12
CA GLY A 220 12.41 11.06 -13.45
C GLY A 220 12.36 9.58 -13.87
N LEU A 221 12.24 8.68 -12.92
CA LEU A 221 12.17 7.24 -13.18
C LEU A 221 10.71 6.81 -13.34
N LEU A 222 10.46 5.94 -14.32
CA LEU A 222 9.16 5.31 -14.54
C LEU A 222 9.18 3.85 -14.10
N PRO A 223 8.04 3.30 -13.62
CA PRO A 223 7.85 1.87 -13.45
C PRO A 223 8.23 1.10 -14.72
N ARG A 224 8.91 -0.02 -14.56
CA ARG A 224 9.24 -0.91 -15.67
C ARG A 224 8.01 -1.75 -16.06
N GLY A 225 8.02 -2.27 -17.30
CA GLY A 225 6.99 -3.21 -17.74
C GLY A 225 7.34 -4.66 -17.35
N HIS A 226 6.31 -5.45 -17.06
CA HIS A 226 6.43 -6.90 -17.06
C HIS A 226 6.78 -7.41 -18.46
N ALA A 227 7.43 -8.56 -18.56
CA ALA A 227 7.54 -9.29 -19.82
C ALA A 227 6.15 -9.85 -20.20
N THR A 228 5.85 -9.95 -21.49
CA THR A 228 4.63 -10.59 -21.99
C THR A 228 4.60 -12.07 -21.60
N VAL A 229 5.73 -12.75 -21.82
CA VAL A 229 5.94 -14.12 -21.35
C VAL A 229 6.86 -14.07 -20.11
N PRO A 230 6.50 -14.76 -19.01
CA PRO A 230 7.37 -14.83 -17.84
C PRO A 230 8.76 -15.36 -18.22
N PRO A 231 9.84 -14.71 -17.78
CA PRO A 231 11.18 -15.24 -18.03
C PRO A 231 11.45 -16.49 -17.19
N GLU A 232 12.41 -17.30 -17.61
CA GLU A 232 12.91 -18.43 -16.84
C GLU A 232 13.37 -17.96 -15.44
N PRO A 233 13.02 -18.69 -14.36
CA PRO A 233 13.38 -18.30 -13.00
C PRO A 233 14.90 -18.24 -12.79
N PHE A 234 15.37 -17.19 -12.14
CA PHE A 234 16.74 -17.10 -11.65
C PHE A 234 16.84 -17.76 -10.26
N LEU A 235 17.76 -18.70 -10.10
CA LEU A 235 17.90 -19.50 -8.86
C LEU A 235 19.02 -19.04 -7.93
N GLY A 236 19.78 -17.98 -8.30
CA GLY A 236 20.87 -17.46 -7.49
C GLY A 236 20.41 -16.83 -6.18
N GLU A 237 21.35 -16.57 -5.28
CA GLU A 237 21.09 -15.94 -3.99
C GLU A 237 21.81 -14.61 -3.87
N PHE A 238 21.27 -13.74 -3.01
CA PHE A 238 21.82 -12.42 -2.76
C PHE A 238 22.14 -12.25 -1.27
N SER A 239 23.32 -11.69 -0.98
CA SER A 239 23.76 -11.50 0.39
C SER A 239 24.68 -10.30 0.56
N GLY A 240 24.92 -9.92 1.82
CA GLY A 240 25.80 -8.82 2.19
C GLY A 240 25.15 -7.46 2.25
N SER A 241 25.93 -6.41 2.14
CA SER A 241 25.48 -5.01 2.23
C SER A 241 24.62 -4.60 1.03
N PRO A 242 23.84 -3.50 1.11
CA PRO A 242 23.05 -3.01 -0.04
C PRO A 242 23.87 -2.79 -1.32
N SER A 243 25.12 -2.33 -1.19
CA SER A 243 26.02 -2.15 -2.34
C SER A 243 26.52 -3.48 -2.92
N ALA A 244 26.78 -4.48 -2.08
CA ALA A 244 27.15 -5.82 -2.52
C ALA A 244 25.99 -6.49 -3.26
N VAL A 245 24.76 -6.40 -2.71
CA VAL A 245 23.54 -6.90 -3.38
C VAL A 245 23.34 -6.22 -4.74
N LEU A 246 23.48 -4.88 -4.83
CA LEU A 246 23.37 -4.17 -6.11
C LEU A 246 24.37 -4.67 -7.15
N ARG A 247 25.62 -4.94 -6.75
CA ARG A 247 26.65 -5.49 -7.65
C ARG A 247 26.24 -6.88 -8.15
N GLN A 248 25.86 -7.80 -7.24
CA GLN A 248 25.40 -9.13 -7.58
C GLN A 248 24.20 -9.12 -8.54
N VAL A 249 23.22 -8.24 -8.30
CA VAL A 249 22.05 -8.06 -9.19
C VAL A 249 22.50 -7.60 -10.59
N ARG A 250 23.43 -6.65 -10.69
CA ARG A 250 23.95 -6.18 -11.97
C ARG A 250 24.71 -7.26 -12.72
N GLU A 251 25.55 -8.02 -12.04
CA GLU A 251 26.30 -9.15 -12.60
C GLU A 251 25.34 -10.23 -13.12
N ALA A 252 24.34 -10.64 -12.33
CA ALA A 252 23.35 -11.61 -12.75
C ALA A 252 22.52 -11.13 -13.96
N ALA A 253 22.19 -9.84 -14.02
CA ALA A 253 21.42 -9.25 -15.11
C ALA A 253 22.19 -9.11 -16.44
N LEU A 254 23.49 -9.41 -16.48
CA LEU A 254 24.25 -9.49 -17.72
C LEU A 254 23.95 -10.75 -18.52
N THR A 255 23.54 -11.83 -17.84
CA THR A 255 23.34 -13.16 -18.43
C THR A 255 21.91 -13.69 -18.29
N HIS A 256 21.09 -13.06 -17.46
CA HIS A 256 19.71 -13.46 -17.20
C HIS A 256 18.76 -12.26 -17.38
N ASP A 257 17.48 -12.52 -17.68
CA ASP A 257 16.50 -11.45 -17.68
C ASP A 257 16.44 -10.80 -16.29
N TRP A 258 16.62 -9.48 -16.27
CA TRP A 258 16.66 -8.71 -15.04
C TRP A 258 15.37 -8.88 -14.20
N ARG A 259 14.23 -9.24 -14.83
CA ARG A 259 12.96 -9.46 -14.12
C ARG A 259 13.03 -10.71 -13.27
N ALA A 260 13.56 -11.80 -13.81
CA ALA A 260 13.78 -13.03 -13.06
C ALA A 260 14.77 -12.81 -11.90
N VAL A 261 15.87 -12.10 -12.16
CA VAL A 261 16.86 -11.72 -11.13
C VAL A 261 16.21 -10.90 -10.03
N PHE A 262 15.38 -9.91 -10.39
CA PHE A 262 14.71 -9.06 -9.42
C PHE A 262 13.59 -9.77 -8.64
N ASP A 263 12.87 -10.69 -9.28
CA ASP A 263 11.85 -11.50 -8.63
C ASP A 263 12.48 -12.43 -7.58
N ARG A 264 13.65 -12.99 -7.87
CA ARG A 264 14.42 -13.76 -6.88
C ARG A 264 14.92 -12.89 -5.72
N LEU A 265 15.47 -11.69 -6.04
CA LEU A 265 15.88 -10.72 -5.03
C LEU A 265 14.72 -10.35 -4.09
N ARG A 266 13.53 -10.13 -4.65
CA ARG A 266 12.32 -9.82 -3.88
C ARG A 266 11.95 -10.92 -2.89
N GLN A 267 12.01 -12.19 -3.29
CA GLN A 267 11.73 -13.31 -2.39
C GLN A 267 12.64 -13.31 -1.16
N GLY A 268 13.91 -12.89 -1.32
CA GLY A 268 14.88 -12.77 -0.24
C GLY A 268 14.85 -11.44 0.53
N ALA A 269 14.03 -10.47 0.09
CA ALA A 269 14.10 -9.09 0.58
C ALA A 269 13.87 -8.94 2.09
N ARG A 270 12.88 -9.65 2.68
CA ARG A 270 12.62 -9.65 4.13
C ARG A 270 13.86 -10.12 4.92
N GLY A 271 14.52 -11.19 4.46
CA GLY A 271 15.74 -11.70 5.09
C GLY A 271 16.94 -10.75 4.96
N LEU A 272 17.12 -10.12 3.81
CA LEU A 272 18.15 -9.10 3.61
C LEU A 272 17.89 -7.89 4.51
N TRP A 273 16.66 -7.36 4.54
CA TRP A 273 16.27 -6.24 5.35
C TRP A 273 16.52 -6.47 6.84
N ARG A 274 16.18 -7.64 7.37
CA ARG A 274 16.41 -7.99 8.78
C ARG A 274 17.90 -8.05 9.14
N ARG A 275 18.75 -8.52 8.23
CA ARG A 275 20.22 -8.60 8.45
C ARG A 275 20.93 -7.27 8.32
N TRP A 276 20.34 -6.28 7.63
CA TRP A 276 20.98 -4.97 7.46
C TRP A 276 20.95 -4.15 8.75
N THR A 277 22.07 -3.50 9.04
CA THR A 277 22.15 -2.52 10.12
C THR A 277 21.26 -1.30 9.82
N PRO A 278 20.89 -0.50 10.84
CA PRO A 278 20.14 0.74 10.63
C PRO A 278 20.77 1.67 9.59
N ASP A 279 22.10 1.79 9.57
CA ASP A 279 22.80 2.61 8.59
C ASP A 279 22.74 2.05 7.17
N GLN A 280 22.84 0.73 7.02
CA GLN A 280 22.64 0.06 5.74
C GLN A 280 21.21 0.27 5.20
N LYS A 281 20.20 0.15 6.08
CA LYS A 281 18.80 0.45 5.74
C LYS A 281 18.63 1.91 5.29
N ARG A 282 19.21 2.89 6.03
CA ARG A 282 19.17 4.30 5.63
C ARG A 282 19.85 4.55 4.28
N ARG A 283 21.00 3.91 4.00
CA ARG A 283 21.69 4.01 2.72
C ARG A 283 20.85 3.43 1.58
N PHE A 284 20.24 2.27 1.79
CA PHE A 284 19.32 1.67 0.83
C PHE A 284 18.14 2.61 0.55
N LEU A 285 17.46 3.12 1.56
CA LEU A 285 16.33 4.04 1.41
C LEU A 285 16.70 5.30 0.63
N ARG A 286 17.89 5.85 0.89
CA ARG A 286 18.39 7.07 0.24
C ARG A 286 18.77 6.86 -1.22
N HIS A 287 19.46 5.77 -1.53
CA HIS A 287 20.17 5.62 -2.81
C HIS A 287 19.59 4.54 -3.72
N LEU A 288 19.01 3.47 -3.17
CA LEU A 288 18.58 2.31 -3.94
C LEU A 288 17.06 2.15 -4.01
N ARG A 289 16.31 2.69 -3.04
CA ARG A 289 14.85 2.61 -3.05
C ARG A 289 14.22 3.09 -4.35
N PRO A 290 14.62 4.21 -5.00
CA PRO A 290 14.02 4.62 -6.27
C PRO A 290 14.22 3.61 -7.39
N LEU A 291 15.35 2.90 -7.41
CA LEU A 291 15.63 1.81 -8.35
C LEU A 291 14.80 0.58 -7.98
N TRP A 292 14.75 0.23 -6.69
CA TRP A 292 13.90 -0.84 -6.19
C TRP A 292 12.45 -0.63 -6.62
N ASP A 293 11.88 0.53 -6.34
CA ASP A 293 10.47 0.83 -6.58
C ASP A 293 10.08 0.63 -8.07
N VAL A 294 10.89 1.11 -9.02
CA VAL A 294 10.57 0.99 -10.46
C VAL A 294 10.76 -0.40 -11.04
N HIS A 295 11.59 -1.23 -10.43
CA HIS A 295 11.78 -2.63 -10.86
C HIS A 295 10.80 -3.58 -10.16
N ARG A 296 10.33 -3.19 -8.97
CA ARG A 296 9.39 -3.94 -8.14
C ARG A 296 7.93 -3.69 -8.53
N HIS A 297 7.56 -2.43 -8.66
CA HIS A 297 6.21 -2.00 -8.99
C HIS A 297 6.10 -1.81 -10.50
N ARG A 298 5.90 -2.93 -11.21
CA ARG A 298 5.89 -2.96 -12.68
C ARG A 298 4.51 -2.72 -13.25
N MET A 299 4.44 -2.16 -14.43
CA MET A 299 3.20 -2.07 -15.22
C MET A 299 2.92 -3.42 -15.92
N SER A 300 1.63 -3.76 -16.12
CA SER A 300 1.26 -4.83 -17.04
C SER A 300 1.79 -4.51 -18.46
N PRO A 301 1.96 -5.51 -19.35
CA PRO A 301 2.44 -5.25 -20.72
C PRO A 301 1.51 -4.28 -21.47
N GLY A 302 0.18 -4.39 -21.30
CA GLY A 302 -0.79 -3.48 -21.89
C GLY A 302 -0.62 -2.04 -21.42
N THR A 303 -0.60 -1.83 -20.10
CA THR A 303 -0.35 -0.52 -19.49
C THR A 303 0.99 0.09 -19.92
N ALA A 304 2.05 -0.72 -20.02
CA ALA A 304 3.36 -0.25 -20.45
C ALA A 304 3.36 0.23 -21.90
N ARG A 305 2.62 -0.45 -22.80
CA ARG A 305 2.43 -0.01 -24.20
C ARG A 305 1.69 1.32 -24.28
N GLU A 306 0.61 1.47 -23.51
CA GLU A 306 -0.21 2.71 -23.50
C GLU A 306 0.59 3.91 -22.99
N ILE A 307 1.28 3.77 -21.86
CA ILE A 307 2.17 4.81 -21.34
C ILE A 307 3.31 5.12 -22.34
N GLY A 308 3.86 4.09 -23.00
CA GLY A 308 4.85 4.25 -24.07
C GLY A 308 4.34 5.09 -25.24
N SER A 309 3.09 4.89 -25.66
CA SER A 309 2.44 5.68 -26.72
C SER A 309 2.28 7.14 -26.30
N LEU A 310 1.84 7.43 -25.07
CA LEU A 310 1.72 8.79 -24.55
C LEU A 310 3.06 9.54 -24.44
N LEU A 311 4.12 8.80 -24.12
CA LEU A 311 5.49 9.36 -24.13
C LEU A 311 5.96 9.67 -25.55
N ALA A 312 5.70 8.78 -26.50
CA ALA A 312 6.10 8.95 -27.89
C ALA A 312 5.33 10.09 -28.58
N SER A 313 4.04 10.27 -28.29
CA SER A 313 3.23 11.39 -28.81
C SER A 313 3.53 12.73 -28.12
N GLY A 314 4.24 12.71 -26.98
CA GLY A 314 4.49 13.90 -26.16
C GLY A 314 3.29 14.36 -25.32
N GLU A 315 2.23 13.57 -25.25
CA GLU A 315 1.10 13.79 -24.34
C GLU A 315 1.49 13.58 -22.88
N LEU A 316 2.44 12.69 -22.60
CA LEU A 316 3.06 12.52 -21.29
C LEU A 316 4.55 12.90 -21.36
N ARG A 317 5.00 13.75 -20.46
CA ARG A 317 6.41 14.08 -20.25
C ARG A 317 6.82 13.72 -18.84
N VAL A 318 8.00 13.12 -18.67
CA VAL A 318 8.54 12.76 -17.35
C VAL A 318 9.80 13.56 -17.09
N LEU A 319 9.79 14.31 -16.00
CA LEU A 319 10.85 15.24 -15.62
C LEU A 319 11.52 14.84 -14.32
N ALA A 320 12.85 14.95 -14.31
CA ALA A 320 13.66 14.77 -13.11
C ALA A 320 13.92 16.13 -12.43
N GLY A 321 13.36 16.35 -11.25
CA GLY A 321 13.53 17.60 -10.54
C GLY A 321 12.85 17.60 -9.17
N LYS A 322 13.02 18.72 -8.47
CA LYS A 322 12.43 18.94 -7.15
C LYS A 322 11.48 20.14 -7.25
N LEU A 323 10.22 19.94 -6.84
CA LEU A 323 9.28 21.02 -6.58
C LEU A 323 9.88 21.97 -5.53
N THR A 324 9.87 23.28 -5.80
CA THR A 324 10.41 24.29 -4.90
C THR A 324 9.37 25.30 -4.45
N GLY A 325 8.26 25.42 -5.19
CA GLY A 325 7.13 26.28 -4.85
C GLY A 325 5.99 26.11 -5.83
N ALA A 326 4.78 26.43 -5.39
CA ALA A 326 3.62 26.60 -6.26
C ALA A 326 2.70 27.66 -5.69
N VAL A 327 2.26 28.56 -6.52
CA VAL A 327 1.36 29.67 -6.17
C VAL A 327 0.18 29.72 -7.14
N LEU A 328 -0.99 30.11 -6.63
CA LEU A 328 -2.18 30.27 -7.44
C LEU A 328 -2.06 31.58 -8.26
N ASP A 329 -2.34 31.49 -9.57
CA ASP A 329 -2.34 32.62 -10.50
C ASP A 329 -3.62 32.57 -11.34
N GLY A 330 -4.65 33.28 -10.87
CA GLY A 330 -6.01 33.14 -11.38
C GLY A 330 -6.56 31.75 -11.19
N GLU A 331 -6.98 31.10 -12.28
CA GLU A 331 -7.48 29.72 -12.30
C GLU A 331 -6.36 28.67 -12.50
N THR A 332 -5.11 29.12 -12.70
CA THR A 332 -3.96 28.25 -12.95
C THR A 332 -2.99 28.27 -11.77
N VAL A 333 -2.06 27.33 -11.76
CA VAL A 333 -1.00 27.25 -10.75
C VAL A 333 0.34 27.48 -11.42
N GLU A 334 1.08 28.51 -10.99
CA GLU A 334 2.48 28.69 -11.36
C GLU A 334 3.33 27.83 -10.44
N VAL A 335 4.07 26.89 -11.04
CA VAL A 335 4.92 25.93 -10.34
C VAL A 335 6.38 26.23 -10.58
N ALA A 336 7.11 26.49 -9.49
CA ALA A 336 8.56 26.58 -9.49
C ALA A 336 9.16 25.20 -9.16
N TRP A 337 10.04 24.71 -10.00
CA TRP A 337 10.74 23.46 -9.78
C TRP A 337 12.19 23.51 -10.26
N ARG A 338 13.07 22.80 -9.59
CA ARG A 338 14.49 22.77 -9.91
C ARG A 338 14.83 21.46 -10.63
N PRO A 339 15.20 21.51 -11.93
CA PRO A 339 15.66 20.35 -12.67
C PRO A 339 16.86 19.68 -11.99
N ARG A 340 16.91 18.35 -12.06
CA ARG A 340 18.07 17.60 -11.58
C ARG A 340 19.32 18.05 -12.35
N HIS A 341 20.42 18.26 -11.65
CA HIS A 341 21.68 18.79 -12.19
C HIS A 341 21.67 20.27 -12.60
N ARG A 342 20.59 21.03 -12.34
CA ARG A 342 20.57 22.49 -12.49
C ARG A 342 20.48 23.18 -11.14
N ARG A 343 21.13 24.36 -11.02
CA ARG A 343 21.11 25.16 -9.78
C ARG A 343 19.88 26.06 -9.69
N ARG A 344 19.44 26.58 -10.84
CA ARG A 344 18.33 27.55 -10.89
C ARG A 344 17.00 26.82 -11.10
N PRO A 345 15.94 27.18 -10.36
CA PRO A 345 14.60 26.74 -10.66
C PRO A 345 14.11 27.32 -11.97
N ILE A 346 13.15 26.65 -12.59
CA ILE A 346 12.34 27.13 -13.70
C ILE A 346 10.89 27.21 -13.26
N ARG A 347 10.07 27.92 -13.99
CA ARG A 347 8.64 28.09 -13.70
C ARG A 347 7.84 27.65 -14.90
N ASP A 348 6.76 26.91 -14.65
CA ASP A 348 5.79 26.47 -15.64
C ASP A 348 4.37 26.67 -15.07
N ARG A 349 3.37 26.83 -15.95
CA ARG A 349 1.97 26.97 -15.56
C ARG A 349 1.19 25.71 -15.88
N PHE A 350 0.30 25.35 -14.97
CA PHE A 350 -0.57 24.19 -15.08
C PHE A 350 -2.00 24.54 -14.67
N ASP A 351 -2.96 23.88 -15.32
CA ASP A 351 -4.38 24.02 -15.00
C ASP A 351 -4.74 23.21 -13.75
N LEU A 352 -4.00 22.12 -13.49
CA LEU A 352 -4.27 21.20 -12.39
C LEU A 352 -2.96 20.59 -11.88
N LEU A 353 -2.87 20.43 -10.56
CA LEU A 353 -1.83 19.66 -9.87
C LEU A 353 -2.45 18.42 -9.22
N ILE A 354 -1.82 17.26 -9.39
CA ILE A 354 -2.25 16.00 -8.76
C ILE A 354 -1.12 15.44 -7.92
N ASN A 355 -1.41 15.16 -6.65
CA ASN A 355 -0.44 14.56 -5.72
C ASN A 355 -0.36 13.04 -5.89
N CYS A 356 0.61 12.56 -6.64
CA CYS A 356 0.94 11.14 -6.81
C CYS A 356 2.27 10.76 -6.12
N THR A 357 2.61 11.40 -5.00
CA THR A 357 3.88 11.15 -4.26
C THR A 357 3.90 9.80 -3.55
N GLY A 358 2.78 9.10 -3.54
CA GLY A 358 2.61 7.83 -2.84
C GLY A 358 2.21 8.00 -1.37
N PRO A 359 2.04 6.90 -0.63
CA PRO A 359 1.58 6.93 0.74
C PRO A 359 2.55 7.69 1.66
N LEU A 360 2.04 8.14 2.79
CA LEU A 360 2.78 8.89 3.80
C LEU A 360 4.15 8.25 4.09
N GLY A 361 5.19 9.05 3.97
CA GLY A 361 6.58 8.58 4.13
C GLY A 361 7.05 8.47 5.57
N THR A 362 6.37 9.15 6.51
CA THR A 362 6.81 9.28 7.91
C THR A 362 5.59 9.20 8.83
N ILE A 363 5.48 8.14 9.62
CA ILE A 363 4.31 7.82 10.45
C ILE A 363 3.96 8.93 11.46
N GLN A 364 4.96 9.67 11.97
CA GLN A 364 4.76 10.77 12.92
C GLN A 364 3.91 11.92 12.35
N HIS A 365 3.85 12.05 11.02
CA HIS A 365 3.05 13.07 10.35
C HIS A 365 1.66 12.57 9.94
N SER A 366 1.26 11.41 10.42
CA SER A 366 -0.06 10.84 10.11
C SER A 366 -1.18 11.72 10.65
N ALA A 367 -2.17 11.97 9.80
CA ALA A 367 -3.41 12.61 10.20
C ALA A 367 -4.44 11.61 10.78
N GLU A 368 -4.18 10.30 10.69
CA GLU A 368 -5.07 9.25 11.17
C GLU A 368 -5.32 9.36 12.67
N PRO A 369 -6.57 9.54 13.13
CA PRO A 369 -6.87 9.77 14.54
C PRO A 369 -6.33 8.67 15.46
N VAL A 370 -6.54 7.41 15.11
CA VAL A 370 -6.09 6.26 15.90
C VAL A 370 -4.56 6.18 16.01
N ILE A 371 -3.81 6.55 14.97
CA ILE A 371 -2.35 6.59 15.01
C ILE A 371 -1.87 7.71 15.94
N ARG A 372 -2.47 8.88 15.84
CA ARG A 372 -2.15 10.02 16.70
C ARG A 372 -2.42 9.72 18.17
N ASP A 373 -3.56 9.10 18.46
CA ASP A 373 -3.95 8.70 19.81
C ASP A 373 -2.95 7.69 20.40
N LEU A 374 -2.62 6.63 19.64
CA LEU A 374 -1.63 5.63 20.05
C LEU A 374 -0.25 6.22 20.37
N LEU A 375 0.24 7.12 19.51
CA LEU A 375 1.54 7.77 19.71
C LEU A 375 1.50 8.73 20.90
N THR A 376 0.41 9.47 21.07
CA THR A 376 0.24 10.44 22.19
C THR A 376 0.13 9.73 23.54
N LYS A 377 -0.60 8.61 23.60
CA LYS A 377 -0.74 7.79 24.82
C LYS A 377 0.49 6.90 25.10
N GLY A 378 1.42 6.81 24.15
CA GLY A 378 2.62 5.99 24.29
C GLY A 378 2.38 4.50 24.17
N TYR A 379 1.23 4.05 23.64
CA TYR A 379 0.94 2.63 23.38
C TYR A 379 1.72 2.07 22.20
N ALA A 380 2.20 2.95 21.32
CA ALA A 380 3.07 2.59 20.22
C ALA A 380 4.14 3.66 20.03
N ARG A 381 5.21 3.30 19.31
CA ARG A 381 6.22 4.27 18.85
C ARG A 381 6.53 4.07 17.36
N PRO A 382 7.01 5.12 16.68
CA PRO A 382 7.50 5.00 15.32
C PRO A 382 8.69 4.04 15.24
N ASP A 383 8.82 3.31 14.12
CA ASP A 383 10.03 2.55 13.87
C ASP A 383 11.24 3.50 13.69
N PRO A 384 12.49 3.03 13.93
CA PRO A 384 13.68 3.89 13.87
C PRO A 384 13.96 4.55 12.51
N LEU A 385 13.27 4.14 11.44
CA LEU A 385 13.38 4.70 10.09
C LEU A 385 12.17 5.58 9.73
N GLY A 386 11.15 5.63 10.58
CA GLY A 386 9.92 6.38 10.38
C GLY A 386 8.98 5.79 9.33
N LEU A 387 9.22 4.56 8.86
CA LEU A 387 8.44 3.94 7.79
C LEU A 387 7.07 3.41 8.23
N GLY A 388 6.89 3.21 9.52
CA GLY A 388 5.69 2.70 10.13
C GLY A 388 5.78 2.70 11.65
N LEU A 389 5.03 1.83 12.30
CA LEU A 389 5.10 1.57 13.73
C LEU A 389 6.18 0.51 14.02
N GLU A 390 6.84 0.63 15.16
CA GLU A 390 7.78 -0.40 15.58
C GLU A 390 7.03 -1.63 16.05
N VAL A 391 7.37 -2.79 15.46
CA VAL A 391 6.78 -4.08 15.78
C VAL A 391 7.86 -5.14 15.98
N ASP A 392 7.56 -6.16 16.79
CA ASP A 392 8.35 -7.37 16.88
C ASP A 392 8.10 -8.32 15.67
N GLU A 393 8.74 -9.50 15.72
CA GLU A 393 8.61 -10.51 14.65
C GLU A 393 7.20 -11.07 14.50
N ALA A 394 6.39 -11.01 15.54
CA ALA A 394 5.00 -11.44 15.57
C ALA A 394 4.01 -10.34 15.11
N GLY A 395 4.51 -9.13 14.80
CA GLY A 395 3.67 -7.97 14.48
C GLY A 395 3.11 -7.24 15.69
N ARG A 396 3.56 -7.57 16.93
CA ARG A 396 3.15 -6.89 18.16
C ARG A 396 3.81 -5.52 18.22
N LEU A 397 3.02 -4.49 18.56
CA LEU A 397 3.52 -3.13 18.69
C LEU A 397 4.47 -2.96 19.88
N THR A 398 5.39 -2.04 19.74
CA THR A 398 6.34 -1.64 20.80
C THR A 398 5.89 -0.30 21.39
N ASP A 399 5.72 -0.23 22.71
CA ASP A 399 5.32 0.98 23.43
C ASP A 399 6.43 2.05 23.44
N ALA A 400 6.12 3.24 23.96
CA ALA A 400 7.09 4.34 24.06
C ALA A 400 8.33 3.99 24.94
N ALA A 401 8.20 3.05 25.87
CA ALA A 401 9.29 2.57 26.72
C ALA A 401 10.11 1.43 26.07
N GLY A 402 9.76 1.02 24.87
CA GLY A 402 10.46 -0.05 24.15
C GLY A 402 10.01 -1.47 24.53
N ARG A 403 8.87 -1.63 25.17
CA ARG A 403 8.32 -2.91 25.59
C ARG A 403 7.22 -3.36 24.61
N PRO A 404 7.07 -4.67 24.38
CA PRO A 404 5.93 -5.17 23.60
C PRO A 404 4.59 -4.80 24.27
N ALA A 405 3.67 -4.17 23.51
CA ALA A 405 2.35 -3.82 24.00
C ALA A 405 1.45 -5.08 24.02
N PRO A 406 0.95 -5.53 25.16
CA PRO A 406 0.15 -6.76 25.25
C PRO A 406 -1.14 -6.62 24.43
N GLY A 407 -1.47 -7.64 23.62
CA GLY A 407 -2.70 -7.68 22.85
C GLY A 407 -2.82 -6.63 21.73
N LEU A 408 -1.76 -5.89 21.40
CA LEU A 408 -1.81 -4.84 20.38
C LEU A 408 -0.85 -5.14 19.22
N TYR A 409 -1.41 -5.26 18.01
CA TYR A 409 -0.70 -5.71 16.82
C TYR A 409 -0.92 -4.78 15.63
N ALA A 410 -0.03 -4.85 14.64
CA ALA A 410 -0.20 -4.21 13.34
C ALA A 410 0.14 -5.18 12.21
N ILE A 411 -0.50 -4.96 11.04
CA ILE A 411 -0.27 -5.73 9.82
C ILE A 411 -0.17 -4.80 8.61
N GLY A 412 0.51 -5.26 7.58
CA GLY A 412 0.62 -4.57 6.29
C GLY A 412 1.57 -3.39 6.32
N PRO A 413 1.28 -2.30 5.58
CA PRO A 413 2.17 -1.16 5.40
C PRO A 413 2.66 -0.50 6.69
N LEU A 414 1.90 -0.59 7.78
CA LEU A 414 2.33 -0.08 9.09
C LEU A 414 3.57 -0.79 9.64
N THR A 415 3.87 -2.01 9.18
CA THR A 415 4.98 -2.85 9.65
C THR A 415 6.22 -2.78 8.75
N ARG A 416 6.27 -1.86 7.79
CA ARG A 416 7.36 -1.76 6.79
C ARG A 416 8.74 -1.54 7.39
N GLY A 417 8.85 -0.90 8.55
CA GLY A 417 10.09 -0.73 9.27
C GLY A 417 10.75 -2.05 9.64
N ALA A 418 9.95 -3.05 10.05
CA ALA A 418 10.42 -4.40 10.41
C ALA A 418 10.58 -5.31 9.18
N PHE A 419 9.63 -5.29 8.23
CA PHE A 419 9.53 -6.34 7.21
C PHE A 419 9.77 -5.89 5.76
N TRP A 420 9.86 -4.58 5.50
CA TRP A 420 10.06 -3.92 4.21
C TRP A 420 8.93 -4.14 3.18
N GLU A 421 8.75 -5.33 2.62
CA GLU A 421 7.84 -5.64 1.49
C GLU A 421 6.38 -5.96 1.91
N MET A 422 5.84 -5.30 2.93
CA MET A 422 4.47 -5.55 3.41
C MET A 422 3.43 -4.66 2.70
N THR A 423 3.38 -4.73 1.38
CA THR A 423 2.46 -3.91 0.56
C THR A 423 1.79 -4.69 -0.58
N ALA A 424 2.16 -5.92 -0.84
CA ALA A 424 1.62 -6.72 -1.93
C ALA A 424 0.93 -8.00 -1.40
N VAL A 425 -0.09 -8.47 -2.13
CA VAL A 425 -0.88 -9.65 -1.79
C VAL A 425 -0.03 -10.85 -1.38
N PRO A 426 1.03 -11.26 -2.14
CA PRO A 426 1.83 -12.43 -1.76
C PRO A 426 2.48 -12.32 -0.39
N ASP A 427 2.86 -11.12 0.03
CA ASP A 427 3.51 -10.89 1.32
C ASP A 427 2.47 -10.75 2.44
N LEU A 428 1.38 -10.03 2.16
CA LEU A 428 0.32 -9.75 3.12
C LEU A 428 -0.49 -10.99 3.49
N ARG A 429 -0.78 -11.90 2.55
CA ARG A 429 -1.50 -13.14 2.83
C ARG A 429 -0.72 -14.05 3.78
N GLY A 430 0.62 -14.11 3.62
CA GLY A 430 1.49 -14.84 4.54
C GLY A 430 1.49 -14.21 5.93
N GLN A 431 1.63 -12.88 6.01
CA GLN A 431 1.61 -12.14 7.27
C GLN A 431 0.27 -12.31 8.01
N ALA A 432 -0.86 -12.29 7.30
CA ALA A 432 -2.18 -12.49 7.90
C ALA A 432 -2.31 -13.88 8.53
N ARG A 433 -1.83 -14.92 7.86
CA ARG A 433 -1.80 -16.29 8.39
C ARG A 433 -0.89 -16.44 9.61
N GLU A 434 0.33 -15.88 9.54
CA GLU A 434 1.29 -15.90 10.65
C GLU A 434 0.74 -15.15 11.88
N LEU A 435 0.10 -13.98 11.67
CA LEU A 435 -0.50 -13.20 12.76
C LEU A 435 -1.69 -13.93 13.40
N ALA A 436 -2.56 -14.53 12.60
CA ALA A 436 -3.69 -15.30 13.12
C ALA A 436 -3.18 -16.48 13.98
N ALA A 437 -2.19 -17.23 13.52
CA ALA A 437 -1.58 -18.30 14.29
C ALA A 437 -0.94 -17.80 15.61
N THR A 438 -0.33 -16.63 15.60
CA THR A 438 0.22 -16.00 16.82
C THR A 438 -0.87 -15.66 17.82
N LEU A 439 -1.99 -15.08 17.36
CA LEU A 439 -3.10 -14.69 18.22
C LEU A 439 -3.80 -15.89 18.83
N THR A 440 -4.06 -16.94 18.05
CA THR A 440 -4.72 -18.15 18.54
C THR A 440 -3.81 -18.97 19.48
N ALA A 441 -2.50 -19.06 19.21
CA ALA A 441 -1.55 -19.77 20.08
C ALA A 441 -1.24 -19.02 21.38
N GLY A 442 -1.33 -17.68 21.39
CA GLY A 442 -1.02 -16.86 22.57
C GLY A 442 -2.00 -17.06 23.73
N LEU A 443 -3.20 -17.54 23.46
CA LEU A 443 -4.26 -17.76 24.45
C LEU A 443 -4.31 -19.20 25.01
N ALA A 444 -3.71 -20.15 24.32
CA ALA A 444 -3.55 -21.49 24.88
C ALA A 444 -2.58 -21.51 26.08
N ARG A 445 -1.96 -20.38 26.43
CA ARG A 445 -0.93 -20.25 27.49
C ARG A 445 -1.29 -19.30 28.65
N VAL A 446 -2.51 -18.80 28.70
CA VAL A 446 -3.04 -17.98 29.83
C VAL A 446 -4.25 -18.74 30.49
#